data_23523a9f990552600c5b81b84eeb55e6
#
_entry.id   23523a9f990552600c5b81b84eeb55e6
#
_cell.length_a   1.000
_cell.length_b   1.000
_cell.length_c   1.000
_cell.angle_alpha   90.00
_cell.angle_beta   90.00
_cell.angle_gamma   90.00
#
_symmetry.space_group_name_H-M   'P 1'
#
loop_
_entity.id
_entity.type
_entity.pdbx_description
1 polymer ?
#
loop_
_entity_poly.entity_id
_entity_poly.type
_entity_poly.pdbx_seq_one_letter_code
_entity_poly.pdbx_strand_id
1 'polypeptide(L)'
;YILEGSVRKLGPKMRISASLISADRENTVWSNNFDTTMDEIFDIQDELVETIVATLVGRVEAEEEKQLSLARPENLAAYDLVLQGLVHHRKSGITKENAKSAYDHFSRAAELEPNYARAHAWKACSLSNLVSWSPDEIDFDWFDECTTSVSKALEIDANDPEAHRIMGAIKLTQRDYQASKYHHDKAKSLCPSDYYISAKCA
;
A
#
# COMPACT_ATOMS: atom_id res chain seq x y z
N TYR A 1 -2.12 -15.08 -6.87
CA TYR A 1 -1.21 -16.10 -6.34
C TYR A 1 -1.82 -16.79 -5.12
N ILE A 2 -1.51 -18.08 -4.94
CA ILE A 2 -1.94 -18.89 -3.79
C ILE A 2 -0.68 -19.36 -3.08
N LEU A 3 -0.60 -19.12 -1.76
CA LEU A 3 0.46 -19.68 -0.92
C LEU A 3 -0.08 -20.96 -0.27
N GLU A 4 0.58 -22.07 -0.54
CA GLU A 4 0.33 -23.34 0.12
C GLU A 4 1.52 -23.72 0.98
N GLY A 5 1.25 -24.38 2.11
CA GLY A 5 2.31 -24.84 2.99
C GLY A 5 1.91 -26.02 3.87
N SER A 6 2.93 -26.70 4.37
CA SER A 6 2.75 -27.76 5.36
C SER A 6 3.86 -27.72 6.41
N VAL A 7 3.54 -28.12 7.63
CA VAL A 7 4.50 -28.25 8.72
C VAL A 7 4.51 -29.69 9.20
N ARG A 8 5.71 -30.27 9.24
CA ARG A 8 5.92 -31.62 9.80
C ARG A 8 6.89 -31.52 10.98
N LYS A 9 6.49 -32.07 12.11
CA LYS A 9 7.31 -32.09 13.34
C LYS A 9 7.76 -33.51 13.65
N LEU A 10 9.04 -33.66 13.94
CA LEU A 10 9.64 -34.92 14.41
C LEU A 10 10.59 -34.63 15.58
N GLY A 11 10.11 -34.83 16.79
CA GLY A 11 10.84 -34.43 17.99
C GLY A 11 11.05 -32.92 18.05
N PRO A 12 12.28 -32.45 18.28
CA PRO A 12 12.60 -31.01 18.29
C PRO A 12 12.71 -30.41 16.89
N LYS A 13 12.81 -31.22 15.85
CA LYS A 13 12.98 -30.76 14.45
C LYS A 13 11.63 -30.57 13.79
N MET A 14 11.58 -29.54 12.95
CA MET A 14 10.44 -29.23 12.11
C MET A 14 10.89 -29.05 10.65
N ARG A 15 10.04 -29.45 9.73
CA ARG A 15 10.16 -29.14 8.32
C ARG A 15 8.93 -28.34 7.91
N ILE A 16 9.19 -27.15 7.37
CA ILE A 16 8.17 -26.27 6.80
C ILE A 16 8.36 -26.34 5.29
N SER A 17 7.30 -26.73 4.58
CA SER A 17 7.27 -26.67 3.10
C SER A 17 6.35 -25.54 2.71
N ALA A 18 6.79 -24.68 1.81
CA ALA A 18 6.00 -23.58 1.28
C ALA A 18 6.09 -23.55 -0.25
N SER A 19 4.96 -23.27 -0.89
CA SER A 19 4.86 -23.18 -2.36
C SER A 19 3.98 -22.00 -2.75
N LEU A 20 4.41 -21.22 -3.70
CA LEU A 20 3.65 -20.14 -4.31
C LEU A 20 3.17 -20.56 -5.69
N ILE A 21 1.87 -20.53 -5.93
CA ILE A 21 1.22 -20.98 -7.15
C ILE A 21 0.58 -19.78 -7.84
N SER A 22 0.79 -19.65 -9.15
CA SER A 22 0.06 -18.68 -9.96
C SER A 22 -1.37 -19.19 -10.19
N ALA A 23 -2.36 -18.40 -9.75
CA ALA A 23 -3.78 -18.75 -9.92
C ALA A 23 -4.20 -18.72 -11.40
N ASP A 24 -3.59 -17.84 -12.21
CA ASP A 24 -3.93 -17.66 -13.63
C ASP A 24 -3.36 -18.76 -14.52
N ARG A 25 -2.20 -19.32 -14.15
CA ARG A 25 -1.43 -20.28 -14.98
C ARG A 25 -1.38 -21.68 -14.38
N GLU A 26 -1.96 -21.88 -13.20
CA GLU A 26 -1.95 -23.15 -12.44
C GLU A 26 -0.56 -23.78 -12.29
N ASN A 27 0.50 -22.96 -12.28
CA ASN A 27 1.87 -23.43 -12.16
C ASN A 27 2.52 -22.97 -10.85
N THR A 28 3.40 -23.82 -10.32
CA THR A 28 4.21 -23.48 -9.16
C THR A 28 5.26 -22.43 -9.55
N VAL A 29 5.17 -21.27 -8.94
CA VAL A 29 6.07 -20.13 -9.15
C VAL A 29 7.35 -20.31 -8.35
N TRP A 30 7.19 -20.81 -7.13
CA TRP A 30 8.27 -21.04 -6.18
C TRP A 30 7.86 -22.14 -5.20
N SER A 31 8.82 -22.96 -4.78
CA SER A 31 8.66 -23.94 -3.71
C SER A 31 9.98 -24.13 -2.98
N ASN A 32 9.92 -24.16 -1.66
CA ASN A 32 11.08 -24.41 -0.81
C ASN A 32 10.69 -25.21 0.45
N ASN A 33 11.71 -25.86 1.05
CA ASN A 33 11.59 -26.57 2.29
C ASN A 33 12.61 -25.99 3.30
N PHE A 34 12.13 -25.65 4.47
CA PHE A 34 12.93 -25.12 5.57
C PHE A 34 12.99 -26.18 6.68
N ASP A 35 14.20 -26.59 7.05
CA ASP A 35 14.44 -27.46 8.19
C ASP A 35 14.88 -26.60 9.38
N THR A 36 14.13 -26.64 10.48
CA THR A 36 14.32 -25.76 11.64
C THR A 36 13.97 -26.44 12.96
N THR A 37 14.13 -25.71 14.04
CA THR A 37 13.70 -26.07 15.39
C THR A 37 12.63 -25.07 15.88
N MET A 38 11.98 -25.38 17.03
CA MET A 38 11.00 -24.45 17.62
C MET A 38 11.62 -23.11 18.02
N ASP A 39 12.88 -23.10 18.39
CA ASP A 39 13.59 -21.90 18.86
C ASP A 39 13.96 -20.97 17.70
N GLU A 40 14.10 -21.52 16.50
CA GLU A 40 14.50 -20.78 15.27
C GLU A 40 13.30 -20.49 14.34
N ILE A 41 12.07 -20.74 14.77
CA ILE A 41 10.90 -20.66 13.89
C ILE A 41 10.64 -19.22 13.39
N PHE A 42 10.98 -18.22 14.21
CA PHE A 42 10.81 -16.82 13.83
C PHE A 42 11.82 -16.38 12.76
N ASP A 43 13.06 -16.90 12.81
CA ASP A 43 14.08 -16.63 11.79
C ASP A 43 13.63 -17.19 10.43
N ILE A 44 13.04 -18.40 10.43
CA ILE A 44 12.47 -18.99 9.21
C ILE A 44 11.23 -18.22 8.73
N GLN A 45 10.42 -17.68 9.63
CA GLN A 45 9.28 -16.85 9.26
C GLN A 45 9.76 -15.60 8.51
N ASP A 46 10.79 -14.94 9.00
CA ASP A 46 11.34 -13.74 8.36
C ASP A 46 11.97 -14.07 7.01
N GLU A 47 12.77 -15.14 6.89
CA GLU A 47 13.33 -15.64 5.63
C GLU A 47 12.22 -16.00 4.61
N LEU A 48 11.15 -16.64 5.08
CA LEU A 48 10.01 -17.01 4.24
C LEU A 48 9.29 -15.76 3.70
N VAL A 49 9.03 -14.78 4.55
CA VAL A 49 8.40 -13.51 4.16
C VAL A 49 9.28 -12.78 3.15
N GLU A 50 10.57 -12.64 3.41
CA GLU A 50 11.51 -12.01 2.47
C GLU A 50 11.54 -12.72 1.12
N THR A 51 11.59 -14.06 1.14
CA THR A 51 11.61 -14.87 -0.10
C THR A 51 10.31 -14.76 -0.88
N ILE A 52 9.16 -14.77 -0.21
CA ILE A 52 7.84 -14.60 -0.85
C ILE A 52 7.76 -13.21 -1.47
N VAL A 53 8.13 -12.18 -0.71
CA VAL A 53 8.12 -10.79 -1.20
C VAL A 53 9.06 -10.64 -2.39
N ALA A 54 10.30 -11.12 -2.30
CA ALA A 54 11.26 -11.07 -3.40
C ALA A 54 10.77 -11.82 -4.64
N THR A 55 10.13 -13.00 -4.46
CA THR A 55 9.61 -13.80 -5.57
C THR A 55 8.39 -13.14 -6.21
N LEU A 56 7.49 -12.56 -5.43
CA LEU A 56 6.34 -11.82 -5.95
C LEU A 56 6.79 -10.56 -6.66
N VAL A 57 7.68 -9.78 -6.04
CA VAL A 57 8.25 -8.57 -6.63
C VAL A 57 9.02 -8.90 -7.91
N GLY A 58 9.92 -9.89 -7.89
CA GLY A 58 10.73 -10.24 -9.06
C GLY A 58 9.93 -10.80 -10.24
N ARG A 59 8.74 -11.39 -10.02
CA ARG A 59 7.89 -11.88 -11.13
C ARG A 59 6.86 -10.85 -11.61
N VAL A 60 6.41 -9.99 -10.72
CA VAL A 60 5.64 -8.80 -11.11
C VAL A 60 6.54 -7.86 -11.90
N GLU A 61 7.82 -7.72 -11.52
CA GLU A 61 8.83 -6.95 -12.26
C GLU A 61 9.04 -7.46 -13.70
N ALA A 62 8.94 -8.75 -13.97
CA ALA A 62 9.18 -9.29 -15.32
C ALA A 62 8.05 -9.00 -16.34
N GLU A 63 6.83 -8.76 -15.89
CA GLU A 63 5.68 -8.40 -16.75
C GLU A 63 5.20 -6.94 -16.54
N GLU A 64 5.59 -6.28 -15.44
CA GLU A 64 5.21 -4.93 -15.07
C GLU A 64 6.43 -4.00 -14.85
N GLU A 65 7.61 -4.41 -15.28
CA GLU A 65 8.90 -3.72 -15.06
C GLU A 65 8.88 -2.22 -15.42
N LYS A 66 7.93 -1.84 -16.27
CA LYS A 66 7.72 -0.46 -16.70
C LYS A 66 6.80 0.35 -15.76
N GLN A 67 5.94 -0.31 -14.96
CA GLN A 67 5.00 0.36 -14.05
C GLN A 67 5.48 0.32 -12.60
N LEU A 68 6.21 -0.71 -12.18
CA LEU A 68 6.72 -0.84 -10.81
C LEU A 68 7.98 -0.05 -10.53
N SER A 69 8.76 0.30 -11.56
CA SER A 69 9.91 1.20 -11.39
C SER A 69 9.51 2.60 -10.91
N LEU A 70 8.28 3.03 -11.21
CA LEU A 70 7.71 4.30 -10.75
C LEU A 70 7.09 4.20 -9.34
N ALA A 71 6.72 3.00 -8.89
CA ALA A 71 6.08 2.79 -7.59
C ALA A 71 7.08 2.45 -6.47
N ARG A 72 8.34 2.11 -6.81
CA ARG A 72 9.36 1.73 -5.82
C ARG A 72 10.16 2.96 -5.41
N PRO A 73 10.13 3.37 -4.14
CA PRO A 73 10.93 4.50 -3.70
C PRO A 73 12.43 4.13 -3.76
N GLU A 74 13.24 5.02 -4.28
CA GLU A 74 14.70 4.89 -4.23
C GLU A 74 15.20 5.05 -2.79
N ASN A 75 14.43 5.75 -1.96
CA ASN A 75 14.76 6.06 -0.58
C ASN A 75 14.03 5.14 0.40
N LEU A 76 14.77 4.19 0.99
CA LEU A 76 14.23 3.26 1.99
C LEU A 76 13.64 3.96 3.22
N ALA A 77 14.18 5.14 3.60
CA ALA A 77 13.64 5.89 4.72
C ALA A 77 12.26 6.48 4.40
N ALA A 78 12.02 6.91 3.15
CA ALA A 78 10.71 7.35 2.71
C ALA A 78 9.70 6.18 2.70
N TYR A 79 10.13 5.00 2.29
CA TYR A 79 9.31 3.77 2.34
C TYR A 79 8.92 3.41 3.77
N ASP A 80 9.88 3.41 4.70
CA ASP A 80 9.62 3.12 6.13
C ASP A 80 8.63 4.13 6.73
N LEU A 81 8.77 5.40 6.42
CA LEU A 81 7.82 6.43 6.84
C LEU A 81 6.40 6.17 6.30
N VAL A 82 6.27 5.73 5.06
CA VAL A 82 4.94 5.35 4.52
C VAL A 82 4.36 4.17 5.30
N LEU A 83 5.15 3.15 5.62
CA LEU A 83 4.68 2.02 6.42
C LEU A 83 4.24 2.45 7.83
N GLN A 84 5.01 3.29 8.50
CA GLN A 84 4.65 3.85 9.81
C GLN A 84 3.38 4.69 9.72
N GLY A 85 3.28 5.54 8.70
CA GLY A 85 2.08 6.34 8.43
C GLY A 85 0.83 5.47 8.25
N LEU A 86 0.94 4.34 7.55
CA LEU A 86 -0.17 3.40 7.36
C LEU A 86 -0.64 2.76 8.68
N VAL A 87 0.27 2.47 9.61
CA VAL A 87 -0.10 1.96 10.95
C VAL A 87 -0.98 2.98 11.69
N HIS A 88 -0.62 4.26 11.65
CA HIS A 88 -1.41 5.33 12.26
C HIS A 88 -2.68 5.61 11.47
N HIS A 89 -2.62 5.60 10.14
CA HIS A 89 -3.77 5.87 9.28
C HIS A 89 -4.91 4.87 9.50
N ARG A 90 -4.63 3.59 9.71
CA ARG A 90 -5.65 2.58 10.07
C ARG A 90 -6.41 2.90 11.35
N LYS A 91 -5.84 3.72 12.22
CA LYS A 91 -6.40 4.18 13.49
C LYS A 91 -6.83 5.65 13.47
N SER A 92 -6.66 6.34 12.36
CA SER A 92 -6.90 7.79 12.24
C SER A 92 -8.35 8.19 12.47
N GLY A 93 -9.30 7.28 12.22
CA GLY A 93 -10.72 7.47 12.56
C GLY A 93 -11.05 7.29 14.04
N ILE A 94 -10.08 6.88 14.88
CA ILE A 94 -10.29 6.61 16.31
C ILE A 94 -9.79 7.77 17.16
N THR A 95 -8.64 8.37 16.82
CA THR A 95 -8.07 9.50 17.58
C THR A 95 -7.42 10.52 16.65
N LYS A 96 -7.46 11.79 17.09
CA LYS A 96 -6.81 12.92 16.44
C LYS A 96 -5.28 12.72 16.35
N GLU A 97 -4.67 12.18 17.40
CA GLU A 97 -3.23 11.93 17.46
C GLU A 97 -2.78 10.97 16.35
N ASN A 98 -3.58 9.91 16.11
CA ASN A 98 -3.29 9.00 14.99
C ASN A 98 -3.47 9.68 13.63
N ALA A 99 -4.48 10.52 13.45
CA ALA A 99 -4.68 11.27 12.21
C ALA A 99 -3.49 12.21 11.96
N LYS A 100 -3.03 12.93 12.98
CA LYS A 100 -1.87 13.82 12.91
C LYS A 100 -0.59 13.04 12.60
N SER A 101 -0.32 11.97 13.35
CA SER A 101 0.88 11.15 13.14
C SER A 101 0.93 10.57 11.73
N ALA A 102 -0.20 10.10 11.19
CA ALA A 102 -0.28 9.62 9.81
C ALA A 102 0.10 10.72 8.81
N TYR A 103 -0.48 11.92 8.95
CA TYR A 103 -0.18 13.05 8.08
C TYR A 103 1.29 13.47 8.16
N ASP A 104 1.86 13.55 9.36
CA ASP A 104 3.27 13.92 9.58
C ASP A 104 4.22 12.93 8.91
N HIS A 105 3.95 11.61 9.02
CA HIS A 105 4.77 10.57 8.40
C HIS A 105 4.71 10.62 6.86
N PHE A 106 3.52 10.74 6.29
CA PHE A 106 3.38 10.80 4.83
C PHE A 106 3.92 12.11 4.25
N SER A 107 3.76 13.22 4.94
CA SER A 107 4.35 14.50 4.55
C SER A 107 5.87 14.40 4.52
N ARG A 108 6.46 13.82 5.57
CA ARG A 108 7.90 13.61 5.63
C ARG A 108 8.41 12.65 4.56
N ALA A 109 7.65 11.61 4.24
CA ALA A 109 7.98 10.69 3.15
C ALA A 109 8.00 11.40 1.80
N ALA A 110 6.99 12.24 1.52
CA ALA A 110 6.91 13.03 0.28
C ALA A 110 8.01 14.09 0.17
N GLU A 111 8.50 14.64 1.30
CA GLU A 111 9.66 15.54 1.33
C GLU A 111 10.97 14.81 1.02
N LEU A 112 11.16 13.61 1.60
CA LEU A 112 12.37 12.82 1.41
C LEU A 112 12.47 12.23 0.01
N GLU A 113 11.35 11.85 -0.58
CA GLU A 113 11.26 11.27 -1.92
C GLU A 113 10.12 11.94 -2.70
N PRO A 114 10.39 13.09 -3.33
CA PRO A 114 9.36 13.84 -4.07
C PRO A 114 8.74 13.09 -5.25
N ASN A 115 9.37 12.02 -5.73
CA ASN A 115 8.88 11.16 -6.80
C ASN A 115 8.23 9.86 -6.30
N TYR A 116 7.86 9.81 -5.04
CA TYR A 116 7.15 8.67 -4.46
C TYR A 116 5.63 8.89 -4.49
N ALA A 117 4.95 8.43 -5.54
CA ALA A 117 3.50 8.62 -5.75
C ALA A 117 2.67 8.28 -4.52
N ARG A 118 2.94 7.13 -3.90
CA ARG A 118 2.19 6.63 -2.75
C ARG A 118 2.27 7.54 -1.52
N ALA A 119 3.42 8.19 -1.29
CA ALA A 119 3.56 9.16 -0.21
C ALA A 119 2.63 10.36 -0.42
N HIS A 120 2.55 10.89 -1.63
CA HIS A 120 1.65 11.99 -1.97
C HIS A 120 0.17 11.59 -1.86
N ALA A 121 -0.22 10.40 -2.34
CA ALA A 121 -1.58 9.91 -2.24
C ALA A 121 -2.02 9.78 -0.78
N TRP A 122 -1.21 9.13 0.07
CA TRP A 122 -1.53 8.96 1.48
C TRP A 122 -1.45 10.25 2.29
N LYS A 123 -0.58 11.20 1.92
CA LYS A 123 -0.56 12.55 2.49
C LYS A 123 -1.93 13.22 2.34
N ALA A 124 -2.49 13.23 1.13
CA ALA A 124 -3.81 13.79 0.88
C ALA A 124 -4.92 13.10 1.68
N CYS A 125 -4.93 11.77 1.71
CA CYS A 125 -5.92 11.00 2.48
C CYS A 125 -5.85 11.30 3.97
N SER A 126 -4.64 11.34 4.54
CA SER A 126 -4.45 11.61 5.97
C SER A 126 -4.78 13.05 6.35
N LEU A 127 -4.52 14.02 5.45
CA LEU A 127 -4.92 15.41 5.65
C LEU A 127 -6.44 15.57 5.77
N SER A 128 -7.21 14.93 4.89
CA SER A 128 -8.67 14.96 4.97
C SER A 128 -9.20 14.35 6.29
N ASN A 129 -8.55 13.30 6.80
CA ASN A 129 -8.89 12.73 8.11
C ASN A 129 -8.54 13.69 9.25
N LEU A 130 -7.38 14.35 9.20
CA LEU A 130 -6.96 15.32 10.22
C LEU A 130 -7.90 16.52 10.28
N VAL A 131 -8.31 17.06 9.14
CA VAL A 131 -9.30 18.14 9.04
C VAL A 131 -10.63 17.75 9.69
N SER A 132 -11.05 16.50 9.55
CA SER A 132 -12.28 16.00 10.19
C SER A 132 -12.23 16.06 11.72
N TRP A 133 -11.03 15.99 12.32
CA TRP A 133 -10.83 16.11 13.76
C TRP A 133 -10.63 17.53 14.25
N SER A 134 -10.03 18.38 13.46
CA SER A 134 -9.59 19.73 13.87
C SER A 134 -9.61 20.70 12.69
N PRO A 135 -10.80 21.04 12.17
CA PRO A 135 -10.91 21.94 11.02
C PRO A 135 -10.36 23.34 11.33
N ASP A 136 -10.53 23.80 12.58
CA ASP A 136 -10.09 25.14 13.00
C ASP A 136 -8.58 25.26 13.24
N GLU A 137 -7.85 24.16 13.27
CA GLU A 137 -6.39 24.16 13.47
C GLU A 137 -5.62 24.15 12.14
N ILE A 138 -6.33 24.02 11.03
CA ILE A 138 -5.74 24.03 9.69
C ILE A 138 -5.92 25.45 9.11
N ASP A 139 -4.84 26.18 9.02
CA ASP A 139 -4.79 27.59 8.62
C ASP A 139 -4.49 27.81 7.13
N PHE A 140 -4.52 26.73 6.32
CA PHE A 140 -4.31 26.76 4.89
C PHE A 140 -5.45 26.08 4.13
N ASP A 141 -5.53 26.27 2.81
CA ASP A 141 -6.51 25.58 1.97
C ASP A 141 -6.16 24.09 1.84
N TRP A 142 -6.68 23.32 2.80
CA TRP A 142 -6.46 21.88 2.86
C TRP A 142 -7.03 21.13 1.65
N PHE A 143 -8.09 21.65 1.05
CA PHE A 143 -8.71 21.00 -0.11
C PHE A 143 -7.86 21.16 -1.36
N ASP A 144 -7.26 22.34 -1.55
CA ASP A 144 -6.29 22.59 -2.61
C ASP A 144 -5.02 21.75 -2.41
N GLU A 145 -4.52 21.68 -1.18
CA GLU A 145 -3.36 20.84 -0.82
C GLU A 145 -3.64 19.35 -1.09
N CYS A 146 -4.83 18.82 -0.75
CA CYS A 146 -5.22 17.46 -1.08
C CYS A 146 -5.25 17.25 -2.61
N THR A 147 -5.86 18.18 -3.34
CA THR A 147 -5.98 18.09 -4.80
C THR A 147 -4.60 18.11 -5.47
N THR A 148 -3.73 19.00 -5.02
CA THR A 148 -2.35 19.12 -5.51
C THR A 148 -1.55 17.86 -5.23
N SER A 149 -1.62 17.33 -4.02
CA SER A 149 -0.91 16.10 -3.62
C SER A 149 -1.35 14.89 -4.44
N VAL A 150 -2.67 14.71 -4.63
CA VAL A 150 -3.19 13.59 -5.45
C VAL A 150 -2.85 13.76 -6.92
N SER A 151 -2.92 14.98 -7.45
CA SER A 151 -2.51 15.26 -8.84
C SER A 151 -1.05 14.91 -9.05
N LYS A 152 -0.19 15.28 -8.10
CA LYS A 152 1.23 14.93 -8.11
C LYS A 152 1.44 13.42 -8.07
N ALA A 153 0.69 12.69 -7.25
CA ALA A 153 0.75 11.22 -7.22
C ALA A 153 0.42 10.62 -8.60
N LEU A 154 -0.65 11.09 -9.26
CA LEU A 154 -1.05 10.61 -10.58
C LEU A 154 -0.12 11.05 -11.72
N GLU A 155 0.61 12.16 -11.57
CA GLU A 155 1.68 12.56 -12.49
C GLU A 155 2.87 11.60 -12.41
N ILE A 156 3.21 11.14 -11.20
CA ILE A 156 4.33 10.21 -10.95
C ILE A 156 3.93 8.79 -11.37
N ASP A 157 2.76 8.33 -10.93
CA ASP A 157 2.21 7.01 -11.25
C ASP A 157 0.73 7.13 -11.63
N ALA A 158 0.47 7.14 -12.94
CA ALA A 158 -0.89 7.21 -13.49
C ALA A 158 -1.74 5.96 -13.22
N ASN A 159 -1.18 4.93 -12.59
CA ASN A 159 -1.87 3.70 -12.20
C ASN A 159 -1.83 3.45 -10.68
N ASP A 160 -1.49 4.44 -9.86
CA ASP A 160 -1.63 4.29 -8.41
C ASP A 160 -3.12 4.19 -8.02
N PRO A 161 -3.58 3.04 -7.48
CA PRO A 161 -4.99 2.82 -7.20
C PRO A 161 -5.51 3.71 -6.06
N GLU A 162 -4.67 4.04 -5.08
CA GLU A 162 -5.03 4.93 -3.98
C GLU A 162 -5.20 6.38 -4.46
N ALA A 163 -4.30 6.85 -5.31
CA ALA A 163 -4.44 8.18 -5.91
C ALA A 163 -5.74 8.29 -6.71
N HIS A 164 -6.10 7.27 -7.50
CA HIS A 164 -7.38 7.23 -8.19
C HIS A 164 -8.57 7.22 -7.23
N ARG A 165 -8.54 6.42 -6.18
CA ARG A 165 -9.60 6.40 -5.17
C ARG A 165 -9.81 7.78 -4.52
N ILE A 166 -8.73 8.45 -4.15
CA ILE A 166 -8.79 9.76 -3.48
C ILE A 166 -9.23 10.83 -4.48
N MET A 167 -8.72 10.81 -5.72
CA MET A 167 -9.18 11.74 -6.77
C MET A 167 -10.68 11.57 -7.04
N GLY A 168 -11.19 10.33 -7.04
CA GLY A 168 -12.62 10.06 -7.15
C GLY A 168 -13.43 10.74 -6.04
N ALA A 169 -12.97 10.69 -4.80
CA ALA A 169 -13.62 11.37 -3.67
C ALA A 169 -13.55 12.91 -3.80
N ILE A 170 -12.41 13.46 -4.25
CA ILE A 170 -12.26 14.90 -4.54
C ILE A 170 -13.27 15.33 -5.62
N LYS A 171 -13.36 14.60 -6.72
CA LYS A 171 -14.30 14.89 -7.81
C LYS A 171 -15.76 14.80 -7.37
N LEU A 172 -16.07 13.86 -6.48
CA LEU A 172 -17.40 13.76 -5.87
C LEU A 172 -17.74 15.03 -5.06
N THR A 173 -16.81 15.52 -4.26
CA THR A 173 -16.97 16.75 -3.48
C THR A 173 -17.17 17.98 -4.40
N GLN A 174 -16.49 17.99 -5.53
CA GLN A 174 -16.66 19.01 -6.58
C GLN A 174 -17.96 18.85 -7.41
N ARG A 175 -18.75 17.82 -7.15
CA ARG A 175 -19.96 17.44 -7.89
C ARG A 175 -19.69 17.06 -9.36
N ASP A 176 -18.46 16.72 -9.70
CA ASP A 176 -18.11 16.13 -10.99
C ASP A 176 -18.29 14.60 -10.91
N TYR A 177 -19.55 14.18 -11.03
CA TYR A 177 -19.92 12.77 -10.88
C TYR A 177 -19.32 11.87 -11.97
N GLN A 178 -19.10 12.42 -13.18
CA GLN A 178 -18.53 11.66 -14.28
C GLN A 178 -17.05 11.36 -14.03
N ALA A 179 -16.27 12.37 -13.66
CA ALA A 179 -14.86 12.18 -13.31
C ALA A 179 -14.71 11.33 -12.05
N SER A 180 -15.57 11.53 -11.04
CA SER A 180 -15.59 10.70 -9.83
C SER A 180 -15.76 9.22 -10.16
N LYS A 181 -16.79 8.91 -10.97
CA LYS A 181 -17.03 7.51 -11.41
C LYS A 181 -15.84 6.94 -12.16
N TYR A 182 -15.27 7.69 -13.11
CA TYR A 182 -14.08 7.25 -13.83
C TYR A 182 -12.93 6.85 -12.90
N HIS A 183 -12.60 7.71 -11.94
CA HIS A 183 -11.49 7.47 -11.02
C HIS A 183 -11.77 6.29 -10.07
N HIS A 184 -12.99 6.15 -9.55
CA HIS A 184 -13.36 5.02 -8.72
C HIS A 184 -13.34 3.69 -9.50
N ASP A 185 -13.86 3.66 -10.72
CA ASP A 185 -13.82 2.46 -11.57
C ASP A 185 -12.37 2.09 -11.91
N LYS A 186 -11.51 3.08 -12.16
CA LYS A 186 -10.09 2.87 -12.42
C LYS A 186 -9.39 2.28 -11.18
N ALA A 187 -9.62 2.82 -9.98
CA ALA A 187 -9.08 2.28 -8.74
C ALA A 187 -9.46 0.80 -8.53
N LYS A 188 -10.74 0.47 -8.73
CA LYS A 188 -11.23 -0.92 -8.65
C LYS A 188 -10.60 -1.83 -9.69
N SER A 189 -10.40 -1.35 -10.92
CA SER A 189 -9.77 -2.14 -11.98
C SER A 189 -8.30 -2.43 -11.73
N LEU A 190 -7.60 -1.51 -11.05
CA LEU A 190 -6.18 -1.66 -10.69
C LEU A 190 -5.97 -2.61 -9.49
N CYS A 191 -6.90 -2.60 -8.52
CA CYS A 191 -6.84 -3.47 -7.34
C CYS A 191 -8.21 -4.11 -7.04
N PRO A 192 -8.67 -5.07 -7.86
CA PRO A 192 -10.00 -5.66 -7.72
C PRO A 192 -10.18 -6.47 -6.42
N SER A 193 -9.10 -6.99 -5.85
CA SER A 193 -9.11 -7.76 -4.61
C SER A 193 -8.94 -6.91 -3.35
N ASP A 194 -8.70 -5.61 -3.49
CA ASP A 194 -8.56 -4.74 -2.33
C ASP A 194 -9.92 -4.37 -1.76
N TYR A 195 -10.21 -4.92 -0.58
CA TYR A 195 -11.47 -4.66 0.13
C TYR A 195 -11.63 -3.17 0.49
N TYR A 196 -10.54 -2.50 0.89
CA TYR A 196 -10.61 -1.10 1.29
C TYR A 196 -10.96 -0.19 0.11
N ILE A 197 -10.30 -0.39 -1.04
CA ILE A 197 -10.63 0.33 -2.27
C ILE A 197 -12.07 0.04 -2.68
N SER A 198 -12.49 -1.23 -2.69
CA SER A 198 -13.84 -1.63 -3.06
C SER A 198 -14.90 -0.99 -2.16
N ALA A 199 -14.68 -0.97 -0.84
CA ALA A 199 -15.61 -0.40 0.13
C ALA A 199 -15.69 1.13 0.05
N LYS A 200 -14.59 1.83 -0.31
CA LYS A 200 -14.56 3.29 -0.40
C LYS A 200 -15.03 3.83 -1.74
N CYS A 201 -15.07 3.00 -2.77
CA CYS A 201 -15.55 3.35 -4.11
C CYS A 201 -16.98 2.85 -4.39
N ALA A 202 -17.68 2.30 -3.41
CA ALA A 202 -19.06 1.86 -3.52
C ALA A 202 -20.03 3.02 -3.39
#